data_8695e650e5291404e22a7bab55e58551
#
_entry.id   8695e650e5291404e22a7bab55e58551
#
_cell.length_a   1.000
_cell.length_b   1.000
_cell.length_c   1.000
_cell.angle_alpha   90.00
_cell.angle_beta   90.00
_cell.angle_gamma   90.00
#
_symmetry.space_group_name_H-M   'P 1'
#
loop_
_entity.id
_entity.type
_entity.pdbx_description
1 polymer ?
#
loop_
_entity_poly.entity_id
_entity_poly.type
_entity_poly.pdbx_seq_one_letter_code
_entity_poly.pdbx_strand_id
1 'polypeptide(L)'
;SSVLQELSEILERYSLSQDLLIPIREIIDGFGYMYPLIDVILDPGLVRGITYYTGMVFEIVKSTTSGRQILCGGGRYDGLVKSLGGAKDVPALGFAYNVEELLQYLPQKLEDGHFTSCNS
;
A
#
# COMPACT_ATOMS: atom_id res chain seq x y z
N SER A 1 2.35 -1.75 -16.18
CA SER A 1 3.51 -1.53 -17.08
C SER A 1 3.46 -0.18 -17.80
N SER A 2 2.33 0.26 -18.38
CA SER A 2 2.23 1.57 -19.05
C SER A 2 2.45 2.77 -18.11
N VAL A 3 1.92 2.72 -16.89
CA VAL A 3 2.03 3.82 -15.91
C VAL A 3 3.47 4.07 -15.48
N LEU A 4 4.28 3.03 -15.28
CA LEU A 4 5.71 3.19 -14.98
C LEU A 4 6.48 3.82 -16.13
N GLN A 5 6.10 3.53 -17.37
CA GLN A 5 6.70 4.15 -18.55
C GLN A 5 6.34 5.63 -18.66
N GLU A 6 5.08 5.97 -18.47
CA GLU A 6 4.63 7.37 -18.43
C GLU A 6 5.33 8.19 -17.34
N LEU A 7 5.49 7.61 -16.14
CA LEU A 7 6.24 8.25 -15.05
C LEU A 7 7.72 8.42 -15.39
N SER A 8 8.34 7.43 -16.04
CA SER A 8 9.72 7.54 -16.49
C SER A 8 9.90 8.71 -17.47
N GLU A 9 8.99 8.87 -18.42
CA GLU A 9 9.00 9.98 -19.38
C GLU A 9 8.80 11.34 -18.69
N ILE A 10 7.94 11.41 -17.66
CA ILE A 10 7.75 12.62 -16.87
C ILE A 10 9.04 12.96 -16.09
N LEU A 11 9.66 11.99 -15.43
CA LEU A 11 10.90 12.21 -14.70
C LEU A 11 12.03 12.72 -15.62
N GLU A 12 12.14 12.14 -16.81
CA GLU A 12 13.09 12.61 -17.82
C GLU A 12 12.82 14.06 -18.25
N ARG A 13 11.55 14.38 -18.53
CA ARG A 13 11.13 15.74 -18.92
C ARG A 13 11.51 16.80 -17.89
N TYR A 14 11.42 16.47 -16.61
CA TYR A 14 11.75 17.38 -15.51
C TYR A 14 13.18 17.19 -14.96
N SER A 15 14.02 16.41 -15.65
CA SER A 15 15.41 16.12 -15.24
C SER A 15 15.51 15.55 -13.83
N LEU A 16 14.53 14.74 -13.42
CA LEU A 16 14.51 14.05 -12.13
C LEU A 16 15.16 12.67 -12.26
N SER A 17 15.73 12.17 -11.15
CA SER A 17 16.38 10.85 -11.15
C SER A 17 15.40 9.72 -11.36
N GLN A 18 15.74 8.81 -12.27
CA GLN A 18 15.02 7.56 -12.51
C GLN A 18 15.09 6.59 -11.31
N ASP A 19 16.05 6.81 -10.40
CA ASP A 19 16.22 5.99 -9.17
C ASP A 19 15.00 6.06 -8.26
N LEU A 20 14.17 7.10 -8.40
CA LEU A 20 12.91 7.23 -7.67
C LEU A 20 11.92 6.10 -7.99
N LEU A 21 12.01 5.51 -9.17
CA LEU A 21 11.12 4.42 -9.59
C LEU A 21 11.61 3.02 -9.20
N ILE A 22 12.87 2.87 -8.80
CA ILE A 22 13.45 1.57 -8.45
C ILE A 22 12.66 0.88 -7.34
N PRO A 23 12.44 1.50 -6.16
CA PRO A 23 11.71 0.85 -5.07
C PRO A 23 10.26 0.51 -5.44
N ILE A 24 9.63 1.36 -6.27
CA ILE A 24 8.24 1.13 -6.72
C ILE A 24 8.19 -0.07 -7.65
N ARG A 25 9.12 -0.19 -8.57
CA ARG A 25 9.22 -1.32 -9.51
C ARG A 25 9.46 -2.64 -8.77
N GLU A 26 10.40 -2.66 -7.83
CA GLU A 26 10.69 -3.85 -7.01
C GLU A 26 9.45 -4.35 -6.26
N ILE A 27 8.65 -3.44 -5.74
CA ILE A 27 7.40 -3.77 -5.04
C ILE A 27 6.37 -4.34 -6.00
N ILE A 28 6.15 -3.69 -7.14
CA ILE A 28 5.17 -4.16 -8.14
C ILE A 28 5.54 -5.55 -8.64
N ASP A 29 6.81 -5.76 -8.97
CA ASP A 29 7.31 -7.03 -9.46
C ASP A 29 7.20 -8.13 -8.38
N GLY A 30 7.57 -7.80 -7.12
CA GLY A 30 7.44 -8.70 -5.98
C GLY A 30 5.99 -9.10 -5.69
N PHE A 31 5.07 -8.16 -5.72
CA PHE A 31 3.64 -8.45 -5.54
C PHE A 31 3.09 -9.30 -6.68
N GLY A 32 3.41 -8.97 -7.93
CA GLY A 32 2.95 -9.73 -9.09
C GLY A 32 3.41 -11.18 -9.07
N TYR A 33 4.61 -11.45 -8.52
CA TYR A 33 5.12 -12.80 -8.34
C TYR A 33 4.42 -13.56 -7.19
N MET A 34 4.27 -12.92 -6.02
CA MET A 34 3.72 -13.58 -4.83
C MET A 34 2.19 -13.66 -4.81
N TYR A 35 1.52 -12.68 -5.40
CA TYR A 35 0.07 -12.51 -5.32
C TYR A 35 -0.54 -12.17 -6.69
N PRO A 36 -0.51 -13.09 -7.65
CA PRO A 36 -0.93 -12.82 -9.05
C PRO A 36 -2.42 -12.47 -9.19
N LEU A 37 -3.23 -12.69 -8.17
CA LEU A 37 -4.66 -12.34 -8.15
C LEU A 37 -4.95 -10.96 -7.55
N ILE A 38 -3.92 -10.25 -7.09
CA ILE A 38 -4.06 -8.90 -6.54
C ILE A 38 -3.62 -7.89 -7.59
N ASP A 39 -4.52 -6.98 -7.94
CA ASP A 39 -4.20 -5.87 -8.80
C ASP A 39 -3.39 -4.81 -8.03
N VAL A 40 -2.22 -4.49 -8.55
CA VAL A 40 -1.38 -3.40 -8.03
C VAL A 40 -1.59 -2.16 -8.88
N ILE A 41 -2.12 -1.11 -8.26
CA ILE A 41 -2.37 0.19 -8.90
C ILE A 41 -1.37 1.19 -8.36
N LEU A 42 -0.63 1.82 -9.26
CA LEU A 42 0.23 2.95 -8.93
C LEU A 42 -0.59 4.24 -9.05
N ASP A 43 -0.75 4.93 -7.93
CA ASP A 43 -1.48 6.19 -7.84
C ASP A 43 -0.56 7.29 -7.28
N PRO A 44 0.04 8.14 -8.14
CA PRO A 44 0.90 9.24 -7.71
C PRO A 44 0.16 10.31 -6.89
N GLY A 45 -1.17 10.33 -6.94
CA GLY A 45 -2.01 11.25 -6.18
C GLY A 45 -2.42 10.73 -4.80
N LEU A 46 -2.03 9.51 -4.44
CA LEU A 46 -2.37 8.93 -3.14
C LEU A 46 -1.68 9.70 -2.02
N VAL A 47 -2.46 10.43 -1.24
CA VAL A 47 -2.01 11.17 -0.07
C VAL A 47 -2.71 10.66 1.17
N ARG A 48 -1.95 10.25 2.18
CA ARG A 48 -2.48 9.97 3.51
C ARG A 48 -2.23 11.18 4.40
N GLY A 49 -3.26 11.59 5.16
CA GLY A 49 -3.21 12.79 6.01
C GLY A 49 -2.23 12.73 7.20
N ILE A 50 -1.25 11.85 7.16
CA ILE A 50 -0.25 11.63 8.20
C ILE A 50 1.09 12.17 7.71
N THR A 51 1.56 13.21 8.37
CA THR A 51 2.73 14.02 7.94
C THR A 51 4.09 13.36 8.21
N TYR A 52 4.14 12.25 8.93
CA TYR A 52 5.42 11.60 9.25
C TYR A 52 5.90 10.60 8.19
N TYR A 53 5.11 10.31 7.16
CA TYR A 53 5.58 9.48 6.05
C TYR A 53 6.68 10.19 5.27
N THR A 54 7.81 9.52 5.08
CA THR A 54 8.99 10.02 4.37
C THR A 54 9.29 9.24 3.09
N GLY A 55 8.43 8.31 2.74
CA GLY A 55 8.58 7.47 1.58
C GLY A 55 7.23 7.05 1.02
N MET A 56 7.20 5.87 0.44
CA MET A 56 6.00 5.32 -0.16
C MET A 56 4.87 5.13 0.86
N VAL A 57 3.67 5.45 0.44
CA VAL A 57 2.42 5.11 1.13
C VAL A 57 1.64 4.08 0.32
N PHE A 58 0.81 3.29 0.98
CA PHE A 58 -0.04 2.30 0.32
C PHE A 58 -1.40 2.16 0.98
N GLU A 59 -2.35 1.66 0.22
CA GLU A 59 -3.65 1.22 0.70
C GLU A 59 -4.00 -0.13 0.11
N ILE A 60 -4.65 -0.97 0.91
CA ILE A 60 -5.31 -2.19 0.45
C ILE A 60 -6.79 -1.89 0.41
N VAL A 61 -7.36 -2.02 -0.77
CA VAL A 61 -8.76 -1.68 -1.02
C VAL A 61 -9.52 -2.87 -1.57
N LYS A 62 -10.77 -2.99 -1.21
CA LYS A 62 -11.74 -3.89 -1.83
C LYS A 62 -12.65 -3.06 -2.72
N SER A 63 -12.76 -3.45 -4.00
CA SER A 63 -13.78 -2.89 -4.88
C SER A 63 -15.14 -3.49 -4.54
N THR A 64 -16.14 -2.65 -4.34
CA THR A 64 -17.50 -3.03 -4.03
C THR A 64 -18.47 -2.36 -5.01
N THR A 65 -19.72 -2.77 -5.02
CA THR A 65 -20.76 -2.11 -5.84
C THR A 65 -21.03 -0.65 -5.44
N SER A 66 -20.73 -0.30 -4.19
CA SER A 66 -20.88 1.05 -3.65
C SER A 66 -19.60 1.91 -3.76
N GLY A 67 -18.50 1.35 -4.25
CA GLY A 67 -17.22 2.06 -4.42
C GLY A 67 -16.04 1.28 -3.85
N ARG A 68 -14.97 2.01 -3.50
CA ARG A 68 -13.77 1.45 -2.89
C ARG A 68 -13.87 1.48 -1.37
N GLN A 69 -13.58 0.35 -0.74
CA GLN A 69 -13.53 0.19 0.71
C GLN A 69 -12.09 -0.03 1.15
N ILE A 70 -11.58 0.85 2.02
CA ILE A 70 -10.19 0.77 2.50
C ILE A 70 -10.12 -0.22 3.65
N LEU A 71 -9.38 -1.31 3.46
CA LEU A 71 -9.19 -2.38 4.45
C LEU A 71 -7.95 -2.18 5.30
N CYS A 72 -6.91 -1.58 4.70
CA CYS A 72 -5.63 -1.35 5.36
C CYS A 72 -4.93 -0.16 4.72
N GLY A 73 -4.09 0.51 5.46
CA GLY A 73 -3.23 1.53 4.91
C GLY A 73 -1.99 1.76 5.75
N GLY A 74 -0.91 2.13 5.09
CA GLY A 74 0.37 2.31 5.74
C GLY A 74 1.38 3.04 4.88
N GLY A 75 2.63 3.04 5.34
CA GLY A 75 3.73 3.66 4.60
C GLY A 75 5.04 3.63 5.35
N ARG A 76 6.05 4.18 4.71
CA ARG A 76 7.42 4.26 5.22
C ARG A 76 7.65 5.60 5.92
N TYR A 77 8.28 5.57 7.10
CA TYR A 77 8.47 6.75 7.95
C TYR A 77 9.85 6.76 8.66
N ASP A 78 10.93 6.64 7.90
CA ASP A 78 12.30 6.53 8.39
C ASP A 78 12.72 7.71 9.29
N GLY A 79 12.18 8.91 9.03
CA GLY A 79 12.49 10.13 9.79
C GLY A 79 11.78 10.26 11.15
N LEU A 80 10.86 9.35 11.49
CA LEU A 80 10.02 9.51 12.68
C LEU A 80 10.85 9.51 13.98
N VAL A 81 11.81 8.58 14.11
CA VAL A 81 12.65 8.48 15.30
C VAL A 81 13.43 9.78 15.54
N LYS A 82 14.00 10.36 14.47
CA LYS A 82 14.71 11.63 14.54
C LYS A 82 13.80 12.80 14.90
N SER A 83 12.59 12.82 14.34
CA SER A 83 11.58 13.84 14.66
C SER A 83 11.13 13.81 16.13
N LEU A 84 11.22 12.65 16.76
CA LEU A 84 10.92 12.46 18.18
C LEU A 84 12.13 12.67 19.11
N GLY A 85 13.26 13.19 18.59
CA GLY A 85 14.47 13.47 19.37
C GLY A 85 15.54 12.39 19.32
N GLY A 86 15.39 11.39 18.48
CA GLY A 86 16.42 10.39 18.23
C GLY A 86 17.62 10.95 17.47
N ALA A 87 18.79 10.30 17.61
CA ALA A 87 20.04 10.78 17.05
C ALA A 87 20.15 10.63 15.52
N LYS A 88 19.36 9.72 14.90
CA LYS A 88 19.44 9.40 13.48
C LYS A 88 18.10 8.90 12.93
N ASP A 89 18.00 8.92 11.62
CA ASP A 89 16.91 8.24 10.92
C ASP A 89 17.02 6.73 11.09
N VAL A 90 15.88 6.07 11.23
CA VAL A 90 15.77 4.60 11.39
C VAL A 90 14.76 4.09 10.38
N PRO A 91 15.15 3.16 9.49
CA PRO A 91 14.22 2.56 8.56
C PRO A 91 13.00 1.98 9.28
N ALA A 92 11.84 2.48 8.96
CA ALA A 92 10.60 2.08 9.61
C ALA A 92 9.43 2.04 8.61
N LEU A 93 8.62 1.00 8.75
CA LEU A 93 7.41 0.78 7.97
C LEU A 93 6.30 0.36 8.94
N GLY A 94 5.12 0.87 8.74
CA GLY A 94 3.95 0.46 9.52
C GLY A 94 2.66 0.60 8.75
N PHE A 95 1.65 -0.10 9.25
CA PHE A 95 0.32 -0.10 8.68
C PHE A 95 -0.74 -0.31 9.77
N ALA A 96 -1.96 0.07 9.46
CA ALA A 96 -3.13 -0.15 10.30
C ALA A 96 -4.26 -0.75 9.48
N TYR A 97 -4.94 -1.73 10.04
CA TYR A 97 -6.15 -2.31 9.47
C TYR A 97 -7.39 -1.52 9.91
N ASN A 98 -8.34 -1.41 9.00
CA ASN A 98 -9.71 -1.07 9.35
C ASN A 98 -10.42 -2.37 9.78
N VAL A 99 -10.43 -2.63 11.08
CA VAL A 99 -10.94 -3.89 11.64
C VAL A 99 -12.43 -4.07 11.34
N GLU A 100 -13.22 -3.01 11.43
CA GLU A 100 -14.67 -3.04 11.17
C GLU A 100 -14.97 -3.47 9.73
N GLU A 101 -14.20 -2.95 8.79
CA GLU A 101 -14.33 -3.30 7.38
C GLU A 101 -13.83 -4.73 7.09
N LEU A 102 -12.73 -5.13 7.72
CA LEU A 102 -12.19 -6.48 7.56
C LEU A 102 -13.12 -7.56 8.10
N LEU A 103 -13.80 -7.31 9.21
CA LEU A 103 -14.73 -8.28 9.82
C LEU A 103 -15.86 -8.68 8.88
N GLN A 104 -16.23 -7.83 7.92
CA GLN A 104 -17.27 -8.14 6.93
C GLN A 104 -16.83 -9.23 5.94
N TYR A 105 -15.52 -9.44 5.78
CA TYR A 105 -14.94 -10.39 4.84
C TYR A 105 -14.36 -11.64 5.50
N LEU A 106 -14.29 -11.67 6.82
CA LEU A 106 -13.84 -12.86 7.55
C LEU A 106 -14.94 -13.92 7.55
N PRO A 107 -14.59 -15.20 7.40
CA PRO A 107 -15.57 -16.28 7.53
C PRO A 107 -16.20 -16.23 8.93
N GLN A 108 -17.52 -16.12 8.99
CA GLN A 108 -18.23 -16.19 10.24
C GLN A 108 -18.12 -17.63 10.78
N LYS A 109 -17.67 -17.77 12.03
CA LYS A 109 -17.66 -19.05 12.71
C LYS A 109 -19.13 -19.41 12.99
N LEU A 110 -19.65 -20.43 12.30
CA LEU A 110 -20.92 -21.01 12.67
C LEU A 110 -20.78 -21.63 14.06
N GLU A 111 -21.81 -21.54 14.89
CA GLU A 111 -21.84 -22.05 16.27
C GLU A 111 -21.52 -23.56 16.36
N ASP A 112 -21.57 -24.28 15.26
CA ASP A 112 -21.25 -25.71 15.14
C ASP A 112 -19.81 -26.05 14.74
N GLY A 113 -18.87 -25.09 14.77
CA GLY A 113 -17.45 -25.36 14.54
C GLY A 113 -17.04 -25.58 13.07
N HIS A 114 -17.91 -25.41 12.11
CA HIS A 114 -17.58 -25.46 10.69
C HIS A 114 -17.28 -24.10 10.11
N PHE A 115 -16.11 -23.96 9.47
CA PHE A 115 -15.77 -22.77 8.68
C PHE A 115 -16.36 -22.91 7.27
N THR A 116 -17.21 -21.97 6.87
CA THR A 116 -17.56 -21.82 5.46
C THR A 116 -16.59 -20.85 4.79
N SER A 117 -15.93 -21.30 3.72
CA SER A 117 -15.15 -20.41 2.87
C SER A 117 -16.09 -19.46 2.13
N CYS A 118 -15.82 -18.16 2.21
CA CYS A 118 -16.48 -17.20 1.33
C CYS A 118 -16.09 -17.49 -0.12
N ASN A 119 -17.02 -18.02 -0.89
CA ASN A 119 -16.89 -18.03 -2.34
C ASN A 119 -17.19 -16.60 -2.84
N SER A 120 -16.24 -16.06 -3.57
CA SER A 120 -16.30 -14.80 -4.31
C SER A 120 -17.33 -14.80 -5.41
#